data_eaf75aa34f499d5a02b598b3dc3fed68
#
_entry.id   eaf75aa34f499d5a02b598b3dc3fed68
#
_cell.length_a   1.000
_cell.length_b   1.000
_cell.length_c   1.000
_cell.angle_alpha   90.00
_cell.angle_beta   90.00
_cell.angle_gamma   90.00
#
_symmetry.space_group_name_H-M   'P 1'
#
loop_
_entity.id
_entity.type
_entity.pdbx_description
1 polymer ?
#
loop_
_entity_poly.entity_id
_entity_poly.type
_entity_poly.pdbx_seq_one_letter_code
_entity_poly.pdbx_strand_id
1 'polypeptide(L)'
;ILPNFSHIGFLAPLLLLLFRLVQGFSASGEYAGAAAFLAEYAPKHQRGFYTSLVPASTAAGLLLGSLMVAGMYAFMSTEFLHDWGWRIPFLLAAPLGLIGRHIRLRLEETPEFVQHQNQHREKNTPIVDLFRNHRRAMVIAFCVAALNAVAFYLILSYMPTYLSTELGMDKTQSFMA
;
A
#
# COMPACT_ATOMS: atom_id res chain seq x y z
N ILE A 1 -9.24 -2.96 17.59
CA ILE A 1 -9.83 -1.63 17.85
C ILE A 1 -9.02 -1.00 18.95
N LEU A 2 -8.27 0.07 18.62
CA LEU A 2 -7.41 0.74 19.60
C LEU A 2 -8.23 1.66 20.51
N PRO A 3 -7.93 1.69 21.83
CA PRO A 3 -8.47 2.69 22.73
C PRO A 3 -8.00 4.11 22.36
N ASN A 4 -8.79 5.11 22.72
CA ASN A 4 -8.45 6.51 22.47
C ASN A 4 -7.34 6.99 23.42
N PHE A 5 -6.68 8.09 23.03
CA PHE A 5 -5.63 8.72 23.84
C PHE A 5 -6.11 9.07 25.26
N SER A 6 -7.38 9.45 25.42
CA SER A 6 -8.01 9.73 26.71
C SER A 6 -8.02 8.55 27.67
N HIS A 7 -7.94 7.29 27.17
CA HIS A 7 -7.96 6.09 28.00
C HIS A 7 -6.56 5.55 28.33
N ILE A 8 -5.65 5.58 27.37
CA ILE A 8 -4.32 4.94 27.52
C ILE A 8 -3.14 5.91 27.28
N GLY A 9 -3.40 7.22 27.11
CA GLY A 9 -2.37 8.23 26.96
C GLY A 9 -1.39 7.95 25.82
N PHE A 10 -0.09 8.09 26.08
CA PHE A 10 0.98 7.92 25.09
C PHE A 10 1.08 6.51 24.50
N LEU A 11 0.49 5.50 25.13
CA LEU A 11 0.44 4.16 24.57
C LEU A 11 -0.43 4.07 23.29
N ALA A 12 -1.43 4.94 23.13
CA ALA A 12 -2.28 4.95 21.92
C ALA A 12 -1.49 5.22 20.63
N PRO A 13 -0.72 6.32 20.51
CA PRO A 13 0.11 6.57 19.33
C PRO A 13 1.22 5.54 19.16
N LEU A 14 1.80 5.01 20.24
CA LEU A 14 2.83 3.98 20.17
C LEU A 14 2.29 2.67 19.57
N LEU A 15 1.12 2.21 20.02
CA LEU A 15 0.45 1.05 19.46
C LEU A 15 0.06 1.27 18.00
N LEU A 16 -0.45 2.46 17.67
CA LEU A 16 -0.76 2.80 16.28
C LEU A 16 0.48 2.73 15.39
N LEU A 17 1.61 3.28 15.84
CA LEU A 17 2.88 3.20 15.13
C LEU A 17 3.31 1.74 14.92
N LEU A 18 3.25 0.90 15.95
CA LEU A 18 3.60 -0.50 15.87
C LEU A 18 2.75 -1.23 14.82
N PHE A 19 1.43 -1.05 14.87
CA PHE A 19 0.53 -1.66 13.89
C PHE A 19 0.76 -1.14 12.47
N ARG A 20 1.12 0.15 12.31
CA ARG A 20 1.50 0.72 11.02
C ARG A 20 2.79 0.13 10.46
N LEU A 21 3.77 -0.14 11.30
CA LEU A 21 5.01 -0.81 10.89
C LEU A 21 4.74 -2.24 10.43
N VAL A 22 3.95 -3.00 11.18
CA VAL A 22 3.54 -4.37 10.79
C VAL A 22 2.74 -4.35 9.49
N GLN A 23 1.78 -3.44 9.35
CA GLN A 23 0.98 -3.27 8.13
C GLN A 23 1.87 -2.92 6.93
N GLY A 24 2.80 -1.96 7.09
CA GLY A 24 3.70 -1.55 6.02
C GLY A 24 4.61 -2.68 5.55
N PHE A 25 5.13 -3.47 6.48
CA PHE A 25 5.92 -4.66 6.17
C PHE A 25 5.11 -5.70 5.38
N SER A 26 3.88 -5.99 5.79
CA SER A 26 2.99 -6.93 5.08
C SER A 26 2.63 -6.42 3.69
N ALA A 27 2.22 -5.15 3.58
CA ALA A 27 1.81 -4.55 2.32
C ALA A 27 2.94 -4.48 1.28
N SER A 28 4.19 -4.29 1.72
CA SER A 28 5.34 -4.24 0.80
C SER A 28 5.56 -5.56 0.06
N GLY A 29 5.37 -6.69 0.75
CA GLY A 29 5.45 -8.02 0.15
C GLY A 29 4.31 -8.30 -0.82
N GLU A 30 3.10 -7.83 -0.51
CA GLU A 30 1.93 -8.00 -1.38
C GLU A 30 2.05 -7.19 -2.67
N TYR A 31 2.51 -5.95 -2.59
CA TYR A 31 2.72 -5.10 -3.77
C TYR A 31 3.74 -5.70 -4.74
N ALA A 32 4.91 -6.07 -4.23
CA ALA A 32 5.95 -6.68 -5.03
C ALA A 32 5.53 -8.04 -5.61
N GLY A 33 4.85 -8.87 -4.79
CA GLY A 33 4.32 -10.16 -5.20
C GLY A 33 3.27 -10.06 -6.30
N ALA A 34 2.34 -9.09 -6.20
CA ALA A 34 1.34 -8.86 -7.24
C ALA A 34 1.97 -8.40 -8.55
N ALA A 35 2.98 -7.52 -8.50
CA ALA A 35 3.70 -7.07 -9.69
C ALA A 35 4.45 -8.23 -10.38
N ALA A 36 5.16 -9.06 -9.61
CA ALA A 36 5.84 -10.24 -10.13
C ALA A 36 4.86 -11.24 -10.74
N PHE A 37 3.80 -11.56 -10.02
CA PHE A 37 2.75 -12.48 -10.49
C PHE A 37 2.16 -12.04 -11.84
N LEU A 38 1.78 -10.77 -11.96
CA LEU A 38 1.24 -10.23 -13.20
C LEU A 38 2.29 -10.21 -14.33
N ALA A 39 3.56 -9.95 -14.03
CA ALA A 39 4.63 -9.99 -15.02
C ALA A 39 4.89 -11.40 -15.56
N GLU A 40 4.74 -12.43 -14.72
CA GLU A 40 4.94 -13.83 -15.10
C GLU A 40 3.76 -14.40 -15.90
N TYR A 41 2.52 -14.08 -15.50
CA TYR A 41 1.31 -14.52 -16.21
C TYR A 41 1.03 -13.75 -17.50
N ALA A 42 1.52 -12.53 -17.63
CA ALA A 42 1.23 -11.69 -18.78
C ALA A 42 1.97 -12.15 -20.05
N PRO A 43 1.33 -12.07 -21.21
CA PRO A 43 2.00 -12.25 -22.50
C PRO A 43 3.20 -11.30 -22.62
N LYS A 44 4.32 -11.77 -23.18
CA LYS A 44 5.59 -11.01 -23.23
C LYS A 44 5.44 -9.57 -23.76
N HIS A 45 4.56 -9.38 -24.74
CA HIS A 45 4.32 -8.06 -25.37
C HIS A 45 3.35 -7.17 -24.58
N GLN A 46 2.69 -7.68 -23.54
CA GLN A 46 1.72 -6.94 -22.71
C GLN A 46 2.11 -6.84 -21.23
N ARG A 47 3.30 -7.27 -20.86
CA ARG A 47 3.77 -7.26 -19.47
C ARG A 47 3.68 -5.88 -18.82
N GLY A 48 4.04 -4.83 -19.55
CA GLY A 48 3.93 -3.46 -19.06
C GLY A 48 2.50 -3.04 -18.75
N PHE A 49 1.53 -3.43 -19.58
CA PHE A 49 0.12 -3.14 -19.32
C PHE A 49 -0.39 -3.87 -18.07
N TYR A 50 -0.15 -5.16 -17.95
CA TYR A 50 -0.62 -5.92 -16.79
C TYR A 50 0.03 -5.46 -15.48
N THR A 51 1.33 -5.19 -15.48
CA THR A 51 2.01 -4.70 -14.28
C THR A 51 1.58 -3.29 -13.89
N SER A 52 1.16 -2.44 -14.84
CA SER A 52 0.63 -1.10 -14.54
C SER A 52 -0.70 -1.12 -13.79
N LEU A 53 -1.43 -2.24 -13.79
CA LEU A 53 -2.65 -2.40 -13.01
C LEU A 53 -2.38 -2.34 -11.49
N VAL A 54 -1.16 -2.67 -11.04
CA VAL A 54 -0.79 -2.60 -9.60
C VAL A 54 -0.78 -1.16 -9.10
N PRO A 55 -0.01 -0.22 -9.68
CA PRO A 55 -0.09 1.19 -9.27
C PRO A 55 -1.46 1.82 -9.57
N ALA A 56 -2.14 1.42 -10.66
CA ALA A 56 -3.49 1.91 -10.95
C ALA A 56 -4.49 1.51 -9.86
N SER A 57 -4.45 0.27 -9.37
CA SER A 57 -5.30 -0.19 -8.27
C SER A 57 -4.99 0.55 -6.95
N THR A 58 -3.72 0.90 -6.72
CA THR A 58 -3.32 1.71 -5.56
C THR A 58 -3.92 3.11 -5.63
N ALA A 59 -3.84 3.76 -6.79
CA ALA A 59 -4.44 5.08 -7.00
C ALA A 59 -5.98 5.04 -6.85
N ALA A 60 -6.63 4.02 -7.42
CA ALA A 60 -8.06 3.80 -7.24
C ALA A 60 -8.45 3.59 -5.76
N GLY A 61 -7.64 2.83 -5.02
CA GLY A 61 -7.83 2.62 -3.58
C GLY A 61 -7.73 3.91 -2.76
N LEU A 62 -6.76 4.78 -3.09
CA LEU A 62 -6.62 6.10 -2.47
C LEU A 62 -7.84 6.98 -2.75
N LEU A 63 -8.29 7.02 -4.01
CA LEU A 63 -9.48 7.78 -4.40
C LEU A 63 -10.74 7.30 -3.66
N LEU A 64 -10.97 6.00 -3.64
CA LEU A 64 -12.12 5.42 -2.91
C LEU A 64 -12.04 5.71 -1.40
N GLY A 65 -10.86 5.62 -0.81
CA GLY A 65 -10.63 5.98 0.60
C GLY A 65 -10.94 7.45 0.87
N SER A 66 -10.47 8.35 0.01
CA SER A 66 -10.74 9.79 0.14
C SER A 66 -12.22 10.11 -0.02
N LEU A 67 -12.90 9.51 -1.00
CA LEU A 67 -14.35 9.67 -1.19
C LEU A 67 -15.15 9.16 0.00
N MET A 68 -14.74 8.03 0.57
CA MET A 68 -15.38 7.49 1.77
C MET A 68 -15.23 8.44 2.96
N VAL A 69 -14.02 8.96 3.21
CA VAL A 69 -13.77 9.92 4.28
C VAL A 69 -14.57 11.22 4.05
N ALA A 70 -14.57 11.75 2.83
CA ALA A 70 -15.36 12.92 2.48
C ALA A 70 -16.87 12.69 2.72
N GLY A 71 -17.38 11.53 2.33
CA GLY A 71 -18.77 11.14 2.61
C GLY A 71 -19.06 11.05 4.11
N MET A 72 -18.15 10.51 4.89
CA MET A 72 -18.31 10.45 6.35
C MET A 72 -18.41 11.86 6.97
N TYR A 73 -17.56 12.80 6.55
CA TYR A 73 -17.66 14.20 7.00
C TYR A 73 -18.93 14.92 6.53
N ALA A 74 -19.46 14.55 5.37
CA ALA A 74 -20.69 15.15 4.84
C ALA A 74 -21.96 14.66 5.56
N PHE A 75 -22.00 13.40 6.00
CA PHE A 75 -23.20 12.76 6.54
C PHE A 75 -23.17 12.48 8.05
N MET A 76 -22.04 12.62 8.70
CA MET A 76 -21.88 12.32 10.13
C MET A 76 -21.43 13.56 10.91
N SER A 77 -21.88 13.65 12.18
CA SER A 77 -21.42 14.73 13.06
C SER A 77 -19.92 14.59 13.41
N THR A 78 -19.26 15.71 13.56
CA THR A 78 -17.84 15.76 13.92
C THR A 78 -17.56 15.04 15.26
N GLU A 79 -18.46 15.17 16.23
CA GLU A 79 -18.37 14.50 17.53
C GLU A 79 -18.39 12.99 17.36
N PHE A 80 -19.34 12.46 16.60
CA PHE A 80 -19.42 11.00 16.31
C PHE A 80 -18.18 10.50 15.59
N LEU A 81 -17.65 11.26 14.63
CA LEU A 81 -16.43 10.90 13.89
C LEU A 81 -15.23 10.81 14.83
N HIS A 82 -15.07 11.74 15.77
CA HIS A 82 -13.98 11.73 16.73
C HIS A 82 -14.09 10.59 17.76
N ASP A 83 -15.30 10.28 18.22
CA ASP A 83 -15.51 9.26 19.25
C ASP A 83 -15.45 7.86 18.70
N TRP A 84 -16.14 7.58 17.62
CA TRP A 84 -16.28 6.23 17.09
C TRP A 84 -16.16 6.11 15.57
N GLY A 85 -16.63 7.09 14.81
CA GLY A 85 -16.77 7.04 13.37
C GLY A 85 -15.46 6.74 12.61
N TRP A 86 -14.31 7.19 13.12
CA TRP A 86 -13.00 6.92 12.52
C TRP A 86 -12.67 5.40 12.41
N ARG A 87 -13.41 4.54 13.10
CA ARG A 87 -13.23 3.08 13.04
C ARG A 87 -13.91 2.44 11.84
N ILE A 88 -14.90 3.11 11.24
CA ILE A 88 -15.69 2.57 10.11
C ILE A 88 -14.82 2.13 8.94
N PRO A 89 -13.83 2.90 8.45
CA PRO A 89 -12.95 2.46 7.37
C PRO A 89 -12.19 1.17 7.68
N PHE A 90 -11.74 1.02 8.91
CA PHE A 90 -11.01 -0.18 9.35
C PHE A 90 -11.92 -1.41 9.44
N LEU A 91 -13.17 -1.22 9.86
CA LEU A 91 -14.15 -2.31 9.90
C LEU A 91 -14.56 -2.76 8.50
N LEU A 92 -14.70 -1.81 7.56
CA LEU A 92 -14.97 -2.12 6.15
C LEU A 92 -13.77 -2.79 5.45
N ALA A 93 -12.55 -2.54 5.90
CA ALA A 93 -11.37 -3.21 5.38
C ALA A 93 -11.33 -4.71 5.73
N ALA A 94 -11.96 -5.14 6.82
CA ALA A 94 -11.95 -6.55 7.25
C ALA A 94 -12.63 -7.49 6.23
N PRO A 95 -13.86 -7.27 5.75
CA PRO A 95 -14.47 -8.11 4.72
C PRO A 95 -13.70 -8.06 3.40
N LEU A 96 -13.15 -6.91 3.01
CA LEU A 96 -12.29 -6.80 1.82
C LEU A 96 -11.03 -7.66 1.94
N GLY A 97 -10.41 -7.66 3.12
CA GLY A 97 -9.27 -8.55 3.42
C GLY A 97 -9.62 -10.03 3.34
N LEU A 98 -10.81 -10.42 3.81
CA LEU A 98 -11.29 -11.81 3.70
C LEU A 98 -11.53 -12.22 2.25
N ILE A 99 -12.10 -11.32 1.43
CA ILE A 99 -12.27 -11.55 -0.02
C ILE A 99 -10.90 -11.71 -0.69
N GLY A 100 -9.95 -10.81 -0.40
CA GLY A 100 -8.59 -10.88 -0.94
C GLY A 100 -7.89 -12.19 -0.55
N ARG A 101 -8.00 -12.60 0.71
CA ARG A 101 -7.49 -13.90 1.17
C ARG A 101 -8.14 -15.06 0.43
N HIS A 102 -9.46 -15.05 0.25
CA HIS A 102 -10.18 -16.11 -0.46
C HIS A 102 -9.71 -16.23 -1.92
N ILE A 103 -9.56 -15.12 -2.62
CA ILE A 103 -9.03 -15.08 -3.99
C ILE A 103 -7.62 -15.68 -4.00
N ARG A 104 -6.74 -15.22 -3.10
CA ARG A 104 -5.34 -15.67 -3.03
C ARG A 104 -5.18 -17.15 -2.78
N LEU A 105 -6.04 -17.74 -1.96
CA LEU A 105 -6.03 -19.19 -1.69
C LEU A 105 -6.47 -20.04 -2.88
N ARG A 106 -7.11 -19.44 -3.89
CA ARG A 106 -7.55 -20.11 -5.13
C ARG A 106 -6.64 -19.88 -6.32
N LEU A 107 -5.68 -18.95 -6.21
CA LEU A 107 -4.70 -18.72 -7.25
C LEU A 107 -3.66 -19.84 -7.23
N GLU A 108 -3.40 -20.40 -8.41
CA GLU A 108 -2.33 -21.36 -8.62
C GLU A 108 -0.98 -20.62 -8.67
N GLU A 109 0.09 -21.34 -8.28
CA GLU A 109 1.45 -20.83 -8.40
C GLU A 109 1.83 -20.61 -9.88
N THR A 110 2.68 -19.62 -10.13
CA THR A 110 3.12 -19.33 -11.50
C THR A 110 3.94 -20.48 -12.08
N PRO A 111 3.81 -20.77 -13.40
CA PRO A 111 4.62 -21.81 -14.03
C PRO A 111 6.13 -21.61 -13.84
N GLU A 112 6.59 -20.35 -13.88
CA GLU A 112 7.97 -19.98 -13.63
C GLU A 112 8.41 -20.32 -12.20
N PHE A 113 7.59 -20.05 -11.21
CA PHE A 113 7.86 -20.39 -9.81
C PHE A 113 7.96 -21.89 -9.61
N VAL A 114 7.02 -22.67 -10.15
CA VAL A 114 7.02 -24.14 -10.08
C VAL A 114 8.27 -24.72 -10.76
N GLN A 115 8.66 -24.18 -11.90
CA GLN A 115 9.87 -24.60 -12.61
C GLN A 115 11.13 -24.32 -11.82
N HIS A 116 11.25 -23.11 -11.22
CA HIS A 116 12.35 -22.73 -10.35
C HIS A 116 12.43 -23.60 -9.09
N GLN A 117 11.31 -23.89 -8.46
CA GLN A 117 11.24 -24.74 -7.29
C GLN A 117 11.75 -26.16 -7.59
N ASN A 118 11.39 -26.71 -8.76
CA ASN A 118 11.82 -28.04 -9.17
C ASN A 118 13.32 -28.11 -9.50
N GLN A 119 13.89 -27.02 -10.05
CA GLN A 119 15.31 -26.97 -10.43
C GLN A 119 16.25 -26.69 -9.23
N HIS A 120 15.78 -25.99 -8.18
CA HIS A 120 16.61 -25.51 -7.07
C HIS A 120 16.21 -26.13 -5.71
N ARG A 121 15.73 -27.36 -5.73
CA ARG A 121 15.23 -28.06 -4.52
C ARG A 121 16.22 -28.16 -3.34
N GLU A 122 17.51 -27.83 -3.55
CA GLU A 122 18.57 -27.99 -2.55
C GLU A 122 19.04 -26.68 -1.88
N LYS A 123 18.61 -25.49 -2.31
CA LYS A 123 19.06 -24.23 -1.71
C LYS A 123 17.99 -23.60 -0.82
N ASN A 124 18.05 -23.95 0.45
CA ASN A 124 17.08 -23.56 1.48
C ASN A 124 17.18 -22.12 2.04
N THR A 125 17.91 -21.20 1.40
CA THR A 125 18.07 -19.84 1.95
C THR A 125 18.01 -18.74 0.89
N PRO A 126 16.83 -18.49 0.29
CA PRO A 126 16.68 -17.47 -0.76
C PRO A 126 17.05 -16.06 -0.28
N ILE A 127 16.80 -15.74 1.00
CA ILE A 127 17.14 -14.45 1.58
C ILE A 127 18.67 -14.27 1.66
N VAL A 128 19.41 -15.27 2.11
CA VAL A 128 20.88 -15.21 2.22
C VAL A 128 21.51 -15.10 0.84
N ASP A 129 21.00 -15.84 -0.14
CA ASP A 129 21.46 -15.79 -1.52
C ASP A 129 21.22 -14.40 -2.15
N LEU A 130 20.05 -13.80 -1.91
CA LEU A 130 19.72 -12.45 -2.33
C LEU A 130 20.75 -11.43 -1.79
N PHE A 131 21.01 -11.44 -0.50
CA PHE A 131 21.97 -10.51 0.13
C PHE A 131 23.42 -10.77 -0.26
N ARG A 132 23.79 -12.00 -0.57
CA ARG A 132 25.17 -12.37 -0.93
C ARG A 132 25.46 -12.13 -2.41
N ASN A 133 24.57 -12.53 -3.31
CA ASN A 133 24.84 -12.61 -4.74
C ASN A 133 24.15 -11.49 -5.54
N HIS A 134 23.10 -10.84 -5.00
CA HIS A 134 22.29 -9.85 -5.71
C HIS A 134 22.27 -8.45 -5.09
N ARG A 135 23.29 -8.08 -4.31
CA ARG A 135 23.38 -6.77 -3.61
C ARG A 135 23.19 -5.58 -4.54
N ARG A 136 23.83 -5.61 -5.72
CA ARG A 136 23.71 -4.51 -6.70
C ARG A 136 22.27 -4.35 -7.20
N ALA A 137 21.59 -5.44 -7.51
CA ALA A 137 20.21 -5.43 -7.94
C ALA A 137 19.28 -4.90 -6.84
N MET A 138 19.53 -5.30 -5.58
CA MET A 138 18.79 -4.79 -4.42
C MET A 138 18.94 -3.28 -4.25
N VAL A 139 20.17 -2.75 -4.34
CA VAL A 139 20.42 -1.31 -4.22
C VAL A 139 19.73 -0.54 -5.35
N ILE A 140 19.82 -1.03 -6.59
CA ILE A 140 19.15 -0.41 -7.74
C ILE A 140 17.63 -0.41 -7.53
N ALA A 141 17.05 -1.54 -7.15
CA ALA A 141 15.62 -1.65 -6.89
C ALA A 141 15.18 -0.72 -5.76
N PHE A 142 15.95 -0.62 -4.68
CA PHE A 142 15.70 0.30 -3.58
C PHE A 142 15.73 1.76 -4.04
N CYS A 143 16.76 2.17 -4.80
CA CYS A 143 16.88 3.55 -5.29
C CYS A 143 15.72 3.92 -6.23
N VAL A 144 15.33 3.02 -7.13
CA VAL A 144 14.20 3.24 -8.05
C VAL A 144 12.88 3.34 -7.28
N ALA A 145 12.65 2.44 -6.33
CA ALA A 145 11.45 2.47 -5.49
C ALA A 145 11.38 3.73 -4.61
N ALA A 146 12.52 4.12 -4.01
CA ALA A 146 12.62 5.33 -3.21
C ALA A 146 12.34 6.60 -4.04
N LEU A 147 12.95 6.71 -5.24
CA LEU A 147 12.69 7.82 -6.14
C LEU A 147 11.20 7.90 -6.53
N ASN A 148 10.60 6.77 -6.88
CA ASN A 148 9.18 6.70 -7.21
C ASN A 148 8.30 7.13 -6.02
N ALA A 149 8.58 6.62 -4.82
CA ALA A 149 7.83 6.97 -3.61
C ALA A 149 7.94 8.47 -3.29
N VAL A 150 9.15 9.03 -3.34
CA VAL A 150 9.37 10.47 -3.08
C VAL A 150 8.61 11.31 -4.10
N ALA A 151 8.71 11.01 -5.39
CA ALA A 151 8.01 11.74 -6.44
C ALA A 151 6.48 11.67 -6.25
N PHE A 152 5.96 10.48 -5.95
CA PHE A 152 4.53 10.26 -5.72
C PHE A 152 4.00 11.09 -4.53
N TYR A 153 4.66 11.01 -3.37
CA TYR A 153 4.24 11.74 -2.18
C TYR A 153 4.46 13.25 -2.29
N LEU A 154 5.51 13.68 -2.98
CA LEU A 154 5.79 15.10 -3.21
C LEU A 154 4.69 15.73 -4.06
N ILE A 155 4.29 15.08 -5.15
CA ILE A 155 3.27 15.60 -6.06
C ILE A 155 1.87 15.50 -5.44
N LEU A 156 1.48 14.32 -4.94
CA LEU A 156 0.10 14.08 -4.53
C LEU A 156 -0.22 14.53 -3.09
N SER A 157 0.77 14.61 -2.21
CA SER A 157 0.53 14.92 -0.80
C SER A 157 1.08 16.28 -0.40
N TYR A 158 2.31 16.60 -0.79
CA TYR A 158 2.96 17.83 -0.39
C TYR A 158 2.56 19.02 -1.26
N MET A 159 2.42 18.85 -2.58
CA MET A 159 2.13 19.96 -3.49
C MET A 159 0.84 20.73 -3.15
N PRO A 160 -0.32 20.10 -2.87
CA PRO A 160 -1.51 20.81 -2.46
C PRO A 160 -1.30 21.63 -1.18
N THR A 161 -0.57 21.07 -0.22
CA THR A 161 -0.24 21.78 1.03
C THR A 161 0.65 22.97 0.76
N TYR A 162 1.69 22.82 -0.05
CA TYR A 162 2.60 23.90 -0.44
C TYR A 162 1.85 25.04 -1.16
N LEU A 163 0.99 24.70 -2.12
CA LEU A 163 0.20 25.71 -2.86
C LEU A 163 -0.73 26.50 -1.92
N SER A 164 -1.33 25.85 -0.95
CA SER A 164 -2.25 26.52 -0.01
C SER A 164 -1.54 27.31 1.09
N THR A 165 -0.40 26.82 1.60
CA THR A 165 0.28 27.45 2.76
C THR A 165 1.30 28.49 2.33
N GLU A 166 2.10 28.23 1.29
CA GLU A 166 3.18 29.11 0.88
C GLU A 166 2.76 30.09 -0.21
N LEU A 167 1.91 29.68 -1.15
CA LEU A 167 1.44 30.54 -2.23
C LEU A 167 0.08 31.17 -1.96
N GLY A 168 -0.56 30.85 -0.82
CA GLY A 168 -1.84 31.46 -0.42
C GLY A 168 -3.00 31.13 -1.35
N MET A 169 -2.91 30.06 -2.14
CA MET A 169 -4.00 29.64 -3.03
C MET A 169 -5.17 29.11 -2.21
N ASP A 170 -6.38 29.29 -2.73
CA ASP A 170 -7.57 28.70 -2.11
C ASP A 170 -7.42 27.16 -2.03
N LYS A 171 -7.85 26.58 -0.90
CA LYS A 171 -7.71 25.14 -0.64
C LYS A 171 -8.32 24.30 -1.76
N THR A 172 -9.48 24.70 -2.28
CA THR A 172 -10.16 23.98 -3.37
C THR A 172 -9.30 23.97 -4.65
N GLN A 173 -8.71 25.11 -5.00
CA GLN A 173 -7.84 25.23 -6.17
C GLN A 173 -6.54 24.44 -5.99
N SER A 174 -5.96 24.44 -4.77
CA SER A 174 -4.75 23.70 -4.46
C SER A 174 -4.90 22.16 -4.58
N PHE A 175 -6.11 21.65 -4.35
CA PHE A 175 -6.41 20.22 -4.52
C PHE A 175 -6.83 19.84 -5.94
N MET A 176 -7.14 20.81 -6.80
CA MET A 176 -7.49 20.58 -8.21
C MET A 176 -6.29 20.71 -9.15
N ALA A 177 -5.19 21.31 -8.69
CA ALA A 177 -3.94 21.49 -9.43
C ALA A 177 -3.07 20.24 -9.40
#